data_306ee973e346f1bdd87c0c7ff45675e7
#
_entry.id   306ee973e346f1bdd87c0c7ff45675e7
#
_cell.length_a   1.000
_cell.length_b   1.000
_cell.length_c   1.000
_cell.angle_alpha   90.00
_cell.angle_beta   90.00
_cell.angle_gamma   90.00
#
_symmetry.space_group_name_H-M   'P 1'
#
loop_
_entity.id
_entity.type
_entity.pdbx_description
1 polymer ?
#
loop_
_entity_poly.entity_id
_entity_poly.type
_entity_poly.pdbx_seq_one_letter_code
_entity_poly.pdbx_strand_id
1 'polypeptide(L)'
;MHTFLPFPDFQQSAAVLDRARLGKQRVEALQILRALVIPEYGWQSHPAVRMWMGYVPALTKYGLAMVDEWTARGGEDTTREKIMEFAPQAAHPGYAGKIPMPPWLGEPDFHLSHQSRLVAKDPKFYAAVFPDTAPDLEYVWPEPKHELLPEDPAGDRMWVLRLPLGDTEAEQLSTVSLPPAGRAKGGASAPGEDDYQFVYAESGSRRPTVRKLPPKQLPKKPTRKRRQQEEAFATLPGKSVVAIPLNGGSSFAIGKVLGRPITVDGQFARNFEIDEIVDRAAFDYPALLQDPRAFFPIPAR
;
A
#
# COMPACT_ATOMS: atom_id res chain seq x y z
N MET A 1 -10.00 -5.94 -6.74
CA MET A 1 -9.85 -5.24 -5.45
C MET A 1 -11.24 -5.03 -4.87
N HIS A 2 -11.44 -5.39 -3.61
CA HIS A 2 -12.73 -5.28 -2.91
C HIS A 2 -12.49 -5.05 -1.42
N THR A 3 -13.49 -4.49 -0.74
CA THR A 3 -13.66 -4.59 0.72
C THR A 3 -14.98 -5.33 0.96
N PHE A 4 -14.92 -6.61 1.33
CA PHE A 4 -16.14 -7.37 1.62
C PHE A 4 -16.75 -6.95 2.95
N LEU A 5 -17.97 -6.46 2.90
CA LEU A 5 -18.75 -5.94 4.02
C LEU A 5 -20.16 -6.56 4.02
N PRO A 6 -20.27 -7.88 4.25
CA PRO A 6 -21.59 -8.52 4.34
C PRO A 6 -22.41 -8.05 5.55
N PHE A 7 -21.80 -7.36 6.50
CA PHE A 7 -22.42 -6.74 7.67
C PHE A 7 -21.89 -5.34 7.93
N PRO A 8 -22.63 -4.45 8.63
CA PRO A 8 -22.16 -3.16 9.07
C PRO A 8 -20.96 -3.23 10.04
N ASP A 9 -20.92 -4.28 10.85
CA ASP A 9 -19.83 -4.52 11.78
C ASP A 9 -18.63 -5.17 11.07
N PHE A 10 -17.43 -4.63 11.29
CA PHE A 10 -16.22 -5.08 10.62
C PHE A 10 -15.73 -6.44 11.13
N GLN A 11 -15.87 -6.69 12.44
CA GLN A 11 -15.51 -7.96 13.03
C GLN A 11 -16.44 -9.08 12.56
N GLN A 12 -17.76 -8.82 12.54
CA GLN A 12 -18.72 -9.78 11.99
C GLN A 12 -18.45 -10.05 10.51
N SER A 13 -18.12 -9.01 9.74
CA SER A 13 -17.74 -9.16 8.34
C SER A 13 -16.49 -10.01 8.17
N ALA A 14 -15.47 -9.82 9.02
CA ALA A 14 -14.24 -10.63 9.01
C ALA A 14 -14.50 -12.08 9.39
N ALA A 15 -15.32 -12.31 10.44
CA ALA A 15 -15.61 -13.64 11.01
C ALA A 15 -16.28 -14.60 10.01
N VAL A 16 -17.06 -14.09 9.07
CA VAL A 16 -17.76 -14.94 8.08
C VAL A 16 -16.96 -15.21 6.82
N LEU A 17 -15.82 -14.53 6.62
CA LEU A 17 -14.98 -14.77 5.46
C LEU A 17 -14.24 -16.10 5.57
N ASP A 18 -14.19 -16.85 4.48
CA ASP A 18 -13.30 -18.01 4.35
C ASP A 18 -11.83 -17.58 4.42
N ARG A 19 -10.95 -18.55 4.67
CA ARG A 19 -9.51 -18.28 4.87
C ARG A 19 -8.87 -17.55 3.69
N ALA A 20 -9.24 -17.88 2.46
CA ALA A 20 -8.62 -17.30 1.27
C ALA A 20 -9.04 -15.83 1.10
N ARG A 21 -10.32 -15.53 1.29
CA ARG A 21 -10.83 -14.16 1.18
C ARG A 21 -10.38 -13.29 2.34
N LEU A 22 -10.42 -13.79 3.56
CA LEU A 22 -9.92 -13.08 4.74
C LEU A 22 -8.43 -12.72 4.58
N GLY A 23 -7.59 -13.68 4.19
CA GLY A 23 -6.18 -13.46 3.94
C GLY A 23 -5.92 -12.39 2.88
N LYS A 24 -6.78 -12.33 1.85
CA LYS A 24 -6.69 -11.33 0.78
C LYS A 24 -7.18 -9.95 1.23
N GLN A 25 -8.24 -9.88 2.05
CA GLN A 25 -8.84 -8.60 2.46
C GLN A 25 -7.89 -7.69 3.23
N ARG A 26 -7.04 -8.20 4.11
CA ARG A 26 -6.04 -7.41 4.83
C ARG A 26 -5.03 -6.76 3.87
N VAL A 27 -4.67 -7.45 2.78
CA VAL A 27 -3.77 -6.92 1.75
C VAL A 27 -4.50 -5.91 0.86
N GLU A 28 -5.73 -6.19 0.45
CA GLU A 28 -6.54 -5.29 -0.37
C GLU A 28 -6.90 -4.00 0.40
N ALA A 29 -7.20 -4.08 1.70
CA ALA A 29 -7.39 -2.90 2.54
C ALA A 29 -6.15 -2.00 2.54
N LEU A 30 -4.96 -2.58 2.70
CA LEU A 30 -3.69 -1.84 2.62
C LEU A 30 -3.47 -1.20 1.24
N GLN A 31 -3.81 -1.89 0.16
CA GLN A 31 -3.70 -1.36 -1.21
C GLN A 31 -4.67 -0.19 -1.43
N ILE A 32 -5.90 -0.28 -0.91
CA ILE A 32 -6.89 0.80 -1.00
C ILE A 32 -6.42 2.01 -0.17
N LEU A 33 -5.90 1.81 1.04
CA LEU A 33 -5.32 2.88 1.86
C LEU A 33 -4.19 3.61 1.12
N ARG A 34 -3.29 2.85 0.48
CA ARG A 34 -2.22 3.43 -0.35
C ARG A 34 -2.78 4.21 -1.53
N ALA A 35 -3.80 3.69 -2.21
CA ALA A 35 -4.42 4.36 -3.35
C ALA A 35 -5.14 5.65 -2.95
N LEU A 36 -5.62 5.76 -1.71
CA LEU A 36 -6.27 6.96 -1.17
C LEU A 36 -5.27 8.06 -0.75
N VAL A 37 -4.06 7.69 -0.34
CA VAL A 37 -3.14 8.61 0.35
C VAL A 37 -1.90 8.90 -0.50
N ILE A 38 -1.36 7.89 -1.22
CA ILE A 38 -0.11 8.03 -1.94
C ILE A 38 -0.37 8.61 -3.34
N PRO A 39 0.23 9.76 -3.67
CA PRO A 39 0.10 10.36 -4.99
C PRO A 39 0.53 9.40 -6.12
N GLU A 40 -0.18 9.44 -7.24
CA GLU A 40 0.10 8.60 -8.42
C GLU A 40 0.10 7.07 -8.18
N TYR A 41 -0.41 6.61 -7.03
CA TYR A 41 -0.59 5.18 -6.80
C TYR A 41 -1.60 4.60 -7.80
N GLY A 42 -1.41 3.35 -8.18
CA GLY A 42 -2.36 2.67 -9.07
C GLY A 42 -3.75 2.49 -8.43
N TRP A 43 -4.76 2.26 -9.26
CA TRP A 43 -6.13 1.93 -8.83
C TRP A 43 -6.96 3.06 -8.21
N GLN A 44 -6.49 4.31 -8.22
CA GLN A 44 -7.19 5.45 -7.61
C GLN A 44 -8.61 5.66 -8.13
N SER A 45 -8.87 5.37 -9.41
CA SER A 45 -10.19 5.45 -10.02
C SER A 45 -11.09 4.23 -9.80
N HIS A 46 -10.59 3.16 -9.14
CA HIS A 46 -11.37 1.95 -8.91
C HIS A 46 -12.52 2.21 -7.93
N PRO A 47 -13.76 1.72 -8.18
CA PRO A 47 -14.91 1.97 -7.30
C PRO A 47 -14.64 1.59 -5.82
N ALA A 48 -13.95 0.47 -5.56
CA ALA A 48 -13.57 0.07 -4.21
C ALA A 48 -12.60 1.03 -3.51
N VAL A 49 -11.90 1.91 -4.23
CA VAL A 49 -11.09 2.99 -3.66
C VAL A 49 -11.97 4.22 -3.46
N ARG A 50 -12.73 4.60 -4.49
CA ARG A 50 -13.55 5.81 -4.49
C ARG A 50 -14.57 5.83 -3.35
N MET A 51 -15.23 4.70 -3.06
CA MET A 51 -16.21 4.63 -1.96
C MET A 51 -15.62 4.95 -0.58
N TRP A 52 -14.31 4.80 -0.39
CA TRP A 52 -13.62 5.10 0.86
C TRP A 52 -13.00 6.51 0.93
N MET A 53 -13.14 7.33 -0.13
CA MET A 53 -12.63 8.71 -0.12
C MET A 53 -13.24 9.49 1.05
N GLY A 54 -12.36 10.10 1.85
CA GLY A 54 -12.74 10.83 3.08
C GLY A 54 -12.90 9.94 4.32
N TYR A 55 -12.72 8.61 4.21
CA TYR A 55 -12.92 7.66 5.31
C TYR A 55 -11.68 6.80 5.62
N VAL A 56 -10.48 7.35 5.45
CA VAL A 56 -9.22 6.64 5.74
C VAL A 56 -9.20 6.03 7.14
N PRO A 57 -9.61 6.72 8.23
CA PRO A 57 -9.64 6.11 9.55
C PRO A 57 -10.60 4.92 9.68
N ALA A 58 -11.76 4.99 9.03
CA ALA A 58 -12.72 3.87 9.03
C ALA A 58 -12.20 2.67 8.25
N LEU A 59 -11.57 2.89 7.09
CA LEU A 59 -10.91 1.83 6.33
C LEU A 59 -9.72 1.22 7.08
N THR A 60 -8.99 2.02 7.83
CA THR A 60 -7.94 1.51 8.74
C THR A 60 -8.52 0.55 9.76
N LYS A 61 -9.65 0.90 10.42
CA LYS A 61 -10.37 -0.02 11.33
C LYS A 61 -10.81 -1.30 10.65
N TYR A 62 -11.37 -1.19 9.44
CA TYR A 62 -11.75 -2.36 8.64
C TYR A 62 -10.54 -3.27 8.39
N GLY A 63 -9.43 -2.71 7.92
CA GLY A 63 -8.20 -3.47 7.66
C GLY A 63 -7.67 -4.17 8.91
N LEU A 64 -7.70 -3.50 10.06
CA LEU A 64 -7.29 -4.07 11.34
C LEU A 64 -8.22 -5.20 11.81
N ALA A 65 -9.53 -5.08 11.62
CA ALA A 65 -10.47 -6.16 11.92
C ALA A 65 -10.18 -7.42 11.08
N MET A 66 -9.81 -7.26 9.80
CA MET A 66 -9.40 -8.38 8.95
C MET A 66 -8.09 -9.02 9.44
N VAL A 67 -7.14 -8.21 9.92
CA VAL A 67 -5.87 -8.70 10.49
C VAL A 67 -6.12 -9.43 11.81
N ASP A 68 -6.95 -8.88 12.69
CA ASP A 68 -7.28 -9.47 13.99
C ASP A 68 -7.88 -10.87 13.81
N GLU A 69 -8.87 -11.01 12.95
CA GLU A 69 -9.50 -12.29 12.65
C GLU A 69 -8.52 -13.27 11.98
N TRP A 70 -7.68 -12.77 11.05
CA TRP A 70 -6.65 -13.58 10.40
C TRP A 70 -5.65 -14.17 11.39
N THR A 71 -5.16 -13.34 12.30
CA THR A 71 -4.19 -13.78 13.35
C THR A 71 -4.85 -14.67 14.39
N ALA A 72 -6.09 -14.39 14.77
CA ALA A 72 -6.87 -15.25 15.65
C ALA A 72 -7.05 -16.67 15.08
N ARG A 73 -7.13 -16.80 13.75
CA ARG A 73 -7.14 -18.09 13.03
C ARG A 73 -5.73 -18.69 12.78
N GLY A 74 -4.69 -18.16 13.42
CA GLY A 74 -3.32 -18.64 13.30
C GLY A 74 -2.62 -18.24 11.99
N GLY A 75 -3.04 -17.17 11.34
CA GLY A 75 -2.36 -16.62 10.18
C GLY A 75 -1.21 -15.68 10.59
N GLU A 76 -0.08 -15.76 9.89
CA GLU A 76 0.99 -14.77 10.03
C GLU A 76 0.61 -13.46 9.31
N ASP A 77 0.94 -12.31 9.91
CA ASP A 77 0.64 -11.01 9.34
C ASP A 77 1.87 -10.10 9.29
N THR A 78 1.96 -9.32 8.21
CA THR A 78 2.99 -8.29 7.97
C THR A 78 2.37 -6.97 7.54
N THR A 79 1.04 -6.85 7.65
CA THR A 79 0.30 -5.68 7.14
C THR A 79 -0.18 -4.76 8.25
N ARG A 80 -0.31 -5.24 9.49
CA ARG A 80 -0.83 -4.47 10.65
C ARG A 80 -0.16 -3.11 10.80
N GLU A 81 1.16 -3.11 10.97
CA GLU A 81 1.93 -1.88 11.19
C GLU A 81 1.76 -0.90 10.04
N LYS A 82 1.77 -1.41 8.81
CA LYS A 82 1.59 -0.60 7.59
C LYS A 82 0.18 -0.02 7.49
N ILE A 83 -0.85 -0.74 7.92
CA ILE A 83 -2.24 -0.26 7.96
C ILE A 83 -2.39 0.82 9.03
N MET A 84 -1.77 0.63 10.20
CA MET A 84 -1.83 1.59 11.30
C MET A 84 -1.23 2.96 10.95
N GLU A 85 -0.20 3.01 10.10
CA GLU A 85 0.43 4.27 9.68
C GLU A 85 -0.54 5.26 8.99
N PHE A 86 -1.65 4.78 8.40
CA PHE A 86 -2.62 5.63 7.70
C PHE A 86 -3.55 6.39 8.65
N ALA A 87 -3.87 5.84 9.81
CA ALA A 87 -4.65 6.49 10.84
C ALA A 87 -4.36 5.85 12.20
N PRO A 88 -3.23 6.20 12.87
CA PRO A 88 -2.83 5.59 14.14
C PRO A 88 -3.90 5.70 15.23
N GLN A 89 -4.64 6.80 15.25
CA GLN A 89 -5.74 7.03 16.19
C GLN A 89 -6.87 5.99 16.05
N ALA A 90 -7.11 5.47 14.85
CA ALA A 90 -8.13 4.46 14.61
C ALA A 90 -7.78 3.10 15.22
N ALA A 91 -6.48 2.84 15.42
CA ALA A 91 -5.96 1.62 16.01
C ALA A 91 -5.85 1.68 17.55
N HIS A 92 -5.86 2.89 18.12
CA HIS A 92 -5.65 3.07 19.55
C HIS A 92 -6.92 2.77 20.37
N PRO A 93 -6.90 1.77 21.28
CA PRO A 93 -8.08 1.40 22.06
C PRO A 93 -8.64 2.51 22.93
N GLY A 94 -7.77 3.43 23.39
CA GLY A 94 -8.12 4.58 24.23
C GLY A 94 -8.46 5.85 23.47
N TYR A 95 -8.61 5.81 22.15
CA TYR A 95 -8.97 7.00 21.39
C TYR A 95 -10.41 7.43 21.70
N ALA A 96 -10.55 8.53 22.42
CA ALA A 96 -11.86 9.07 22.84
C ALA A 96 -12.60 9.84 21.71
N GLY A 97 -11.91 10.13 20.60
CA GLY A 97 -12.49 10.84 19.47
C GLY A 97 -13.40 9.96 18.63
N LYS A 98 -14.42 10.58 18.03
CA LYS A 98 -15.31 9.88 17.11
C LYS A 98 -14.65 9.72 15.73
N ILE A 99 -14.53 8.50 15.27
CA ILE A 99 -14.08 8.21 13.90
C ILE A 99 -15.30 8.31 12.97
N PRO A 100 -15.25 9.20 11.95
CA PRO A 100 -16.32 9.28 10.97
C PRO A 100 -16.46 7.96 10.21
N MET A 101 -17.64 7.38 10.25
CA MET A 101 -17.97 6.19 9.47
C MET A 101 -18.65 6.59 8.16
N PRO A 102 -18.48 5.81 7.08
CA PRO A 102 -19.16 6.06 5.83
C PRO A 102 -20.70 6.01 5.99
N PRO A 103 -21.48 6.90 5.35
CA PRO A 103 -22.93 6.92 5.47
C PRO A 103 -23.61 5.69 4.87
N TRP A 104 -22.96 5.05 3.89
CA TRP A 104 -23.45 3.82 3.27
C TRP A 104 -23.23 2.56 4.15
N LEU A 105 -22.45 2.68 5.20
CA LEU A 105 -22.28 1.57 6.15
C LEU A 105 -23.56 1.41 7.00
N GLY A 106 -24.24 0.33 6.82
CA GLY A 106 -25.56 0.07 7.43
C GLY A 106 -26.71 0.10 6.42
N GLU A 107 -26.48 0.50 5.16
CA GLU A 107 -27.50 0.42 4.10
C GLU A 107 -27.74 -1.05 3.72
N PRO A 108 -28.98 -1.57 3.85
CA PRO A 108 -29.26 -3.00 3.67
C PRO A 108 -28.86 -3.53 2.29
N ASP A 109 -29.18 -2.79 1.23
CA ASP A 109 -28.89 -3.20 -0.16
C ASP A 109 -27.39 -3.29 -0.43
N PHE A 110 -26.60 -2.41 0.18
CA PHE A 110 -25.16 -2.46 0.12
C PHE A 110 -24.63 -3.78 0.69
N HIS A 111 -25.01 -4.13 1.92
CA HIS A 111 -24.56 -5.37 2.57
C HIS A 111 -25.06 -6.61 1.87
N LEU A 112 -26.31 -6.59 1.40
CA LEU A 112 -26.91 -7.69 0.65
C LEU A 112 -26.17 -7.94 -0.66
N SER A 113 -25.74 -6.89 -1.37
CA SER A 113 -24.92 -7.02 -2.59
C SER A 113 -23.58 -7.69 -2.32
N HIS A 114 -22.95 -7.41 -1.17
CA HIS A 114 -21.71 -8.05 -0.74
C HIS A 114 -21.91 -9.52 -0.35
N GLN A 115 -23.01 -9.86 0.34
CA GLN A 115 -23.38 -11.26 0.62
C GLN A 115 -23.57 -12.02 -0.69
N SER A 116 -24.34 -11.47 -1.61
CA SER A 116 -24.57 -12.05 -2.94
C SER A 116 -23.26 -12.33 -3.68
N ARG A 117 -22.34 -11.37 -3.66
CA ARG A 117 -21.03 -11.56 -4.30
C ARG A 117 -20.19 -12.65 -3.63
N LEU A 118 -20.30 -12.84 -2.33
CA LEU A 118 -19.64 -13.94 -1.62
C LEU A 118 -20.26 -15.28 -2.00
N VAL A 119 -21.59 -15.38 -2.03
CA VAL A 119 -22.30 -16.58 -2.49
C VAL A 119 -21.91 -16.94 -3.92
N ALA A 120 -21.85 -15.96 -4.84
CA ALA A 120 -21.41 -16.18 -6.21
C ALA A 120 -19.96 -16.70 -6.31
N LYS A 121 -19.07 -16.24 -5.42
CA LYS A 121 -17.64 -16.63 -5.42
C LYS A 121 -17.38 -18.04 -4.90
N ASP A 122 -18.14 -18.46 -3.91
CA ASP A 122 -18.04 -19.81 -3.33
C ASP A 122 -19.39 -20.28 -2.78
N PRO A 123 -20.28 -20.76 -3.67
CA PRO A 123 -21.61 -21.20 -3.28
C PRO A 123 -21.59 -22.32 -2.22
N LYS A 124 -20.58 -23.21 -2.26
CA LYS A 124 -20.48 -24.32 -1.31
C LYS A 124 -20.24 -23.86 0.13
N PHE A 125 -19.52 -22.79 0.29
CA PHE A 125 -19.22 -22.21 1.60
C PHE A 125 -20.31 -21.20 2.01
N TYR A 126 -20.59 -20.23 1.14
CA TYR A 126 -21.41 -19.07 1.53
C TYR A 126 -22.91 -19.29 1.46
N ALA A 127 -23.44 -20.28 0.73
CA ALA A 127 -24.87 -20.59 0.77
C ALA A 127 -25.34 -21.07 2.15
N ALA A 128 -24.44 -21.68 2.94
CA ALA A 128 -24.75 -22.03 4.33
C ALA A 128 -24.70 -20.81 5.27
N VAL A 129 -23.89 -19.80 4.95
CA VAL A 129 -23.74 -18.56 5.74
C VAL A 129 -24.85 -17.56 5.42
N PHE A 130 -25.25 -17.48 4.15
CA PHE A 130 -26.27 -16.56 3.63
C PHE A 130 -27.34 -17.34 2.83
N PRO A 131 -28.17 -18.17 3.51
CA PRO A 131 -29.07 -19.10 2.82
C PRO A 131 -30.14 -18.40 1.97
N ASP A 132 -30.55 -17.20 2.36
CA ASP A 132 -31.63 -16.45 1.69
C ASP A 132 -31.07 -15.42 0.67
N THR A 133 -29.80 -15.44 0.37
CA THR A 133 -29.15 -14.46 -0.52
C THR A 133 -28.96 -15.03 -1.93
N ALA A 134 -29.60 -14.41 -2.92
CA ALA A 134 -29.38 -14.72 -4.33
C ALA A 134 -27.94 -14.39 -4.78
N PRO A 135 -27.29 -15.23 -5.61
CA PRO A 135 -25.88 -15.04 -5.99
C PRO A 135 -25.65 -14.02 -7.12
N ASP A 136 -26.69 -13.50 -7.72
CA ASP A 136 -26.70 -12.70 -8.95
C ASP A 136 -27.18 -11.25 -8.76
N LEU A 137 -27.25 -10.77 -7.52
CA LEU A 137 -27.63 -9.38 -7.26
C LEU A 137 -26.55 -8.42 -7.79
N GLU A 138 -27.01 -7.28 -8.31
CA GLU A 138 -26.12 -6.24 -8.77
C GLU A 138 -25.29 -5.68 -7.61
N TYR A 139 -24.01 -5.43 -7.88
CA TYR A 139 -23.09 -4.93 -6.85
C TYR A 139 -23.30 -3.44 -6.63
N VAL A 140 -23.61 -3.05 -5.39
CA VAL A 140 -23.81 -1.66 -5.02
C VAL A 140 -22.46 -0.99 -4.78
N TRP A 141 -22.16 0.05 -5.55
CA TRP A 141 -21.00 0.91 -5.37
C TRP A 141 -21.44 2.27 -4.85
N PRO A 142 -21.19 2.59 -3.58
CA PRO A 142 -21.52 3.90 -3.04
C PRO A 142 -20.75 5.02 -3.75
N GLU A 143 -21.41 6.14 -3.96
CA GLU A 143 -20.78 7.34 -4.47
C GLU A 143 -19.76 7.90 -3.45
N PRO A 144 -18.62 8.41 -3.91
CA PRO A 144 -17.61 8.96 -3.02
C PRO A 144 -18.11 10.27 -2.37
N LYS A 145 -17.74 10.46 -1.10
CA LYS A 145 -18.02 11.73 -0.39
C LYS A 145 -17.22 12.89 -1.01
N HIS A 146 -16.04 12.60 -1.51
CA HIS A 146 -15.16 13.55 -2.18
C HIS A 146 -14.83 13.01 -3.57
N GLU A 147 -14.97 13.84 -4.59
CA GLU A 147 -14.66 13.45 -5.97
C GLU A 147 -13.17 13.45 -6.27
N LEU A 148 -12.38 14.18 -5.48
CA LEU A 148 -10.96 14.35 -5.67
C LEU A 148 -10.17 13.67 -4.56
N LEU A 149 -9.06 13.05 -4.94
CA LEU A 149 -8.03 12.62 -4.01
C LEU A 149 -7.36 13.86 -3.39
N PRO A 150 -6.81 13.75 -2.18
CA PRO A 150 -6.02 14.83 -1.60
C PRO A 150 -4.94 15.28 -2.58
N GLU A 151 -4.84 16.59 -2.81
CA GLU A 151 -3.71 17.16 -3.53
C GLU A 151 -2.42 16.92 -2.75
N ASP A 152 -1.30 16.90 -3.47
CA ASP A 152 0.02 16.92 -2.84
C ASP A 152 0.08 18.08 -1.83
N PRO A 153 0.51 17.85 -0.57
CA PRO A 153 0.60 18.91 0.41
C PRO A 153 1.48 20.04 -0.11
N ALA A 154 0.96 21.27 -0.04
CA ALA A 154 1.75 22.45 -0.34
C ALA A 154 2.79 22.69 0.77
N GLY A 155 3.98 23.11 0.42
CA GLY A 155 5.03 23.45 1.38
C GLY A 155 6.42 22.95 0.97
N ASP A 156 7.36 23.06 1.90
CA ASP A 156 8.70 22.54 1.72
C ASP A 156 8.66 21.02 1.57
N ARG A 157 9.45 20.52 0.64
CA ARG A 157 9.53 19.10 0.31
C ARG A 157 10.89 18.53 0.58
N MET A 158 10.91 17.30 1.08
CA MET A 158 12.08 16.44 1.03
C MET A 158 11.84 15.30 0.05
N TRP A 159 12.92 14.69 -0.41
CA TRP A 159 12.85 13.60 -1.38
C TRP A 159 13.24 12.30 -0.70
N VAL A 160 12.51 11.23 -0.96
CA VAL A 160 12.89 9.89 -0.54
C VAL A 160 13.62 9.21 -1.69
N LEU A 161 14.85 8.74 -1.42
CA LEU A 161 15.65 7.97 -2.36
C LEU A 161 15.85 6.55 -1.82
N ARG A 162 15.28 5.56 -2.47
CA ARG A 162 15.47 4.15 -2.14
C ARG A 162 16.65 3.59 -2.92
N LEU A 163 17.65 3.17 -2.22
CA LEU A 163 18.83 2.50 -2.81
C LEU A 163 18.52 1.01 -3.07
N PRO A 164 19.23 0.36 -4.03
CA PRO A 164 18.93 -0.99 -4.46
C PRO A 164 19.32 -2.09 -3.45
N LEU A 165 20.07 -1.76 -2.43
CA LEU A 165 20.67 -2.71 -1.51
C LEU A 165 19.90 -2.79 -0.20
N GLY A 166 19.81 -4.02 0.33
CA GLY A 166 19.49 -4.25 1.74
C GLY A 166 20.38 -3.43 2.65
N ASP A 167 20.20 -3.52 3.91
CA ASP A 167 20.82 -2.74 4.99
C ASP A 167 22.01 -1.86 4.57
N THR A 168 21.65 -0.65 4.07
CA THR A 168 22.67 0.36 3.73
C THR A 168 23.16 0.97 5.03
N GLU A 169 24.45 0.83 5.31
CA GLU A 169 25.08 1.48 6.45
C GLU A 169 25.28 2.97 6.16
N ALA A 170 25.04 3.80 7.16
CA ALA A 170 25.11 5.26 7.00
C ALA A 170 26.50 5.75 6.50
N GLU A 171 27.59 5.07 6.92
CA GLU A 171 28.96 5.39 6.53
C GLU A 171 29.22 5.25 5.02
N GLN A 172 28.38 4.51 4.31
CA GLN A 172 28.52 4.26 2.86
C GLN A 172 27.80 5.29 2.00
N LEU A 173 27.10 6.26 2.60
CA LEU A 173 26.22 7.21 1.91
C LEU A 173 26.90 8.50 1.47
N SER A 174 28.18 8.48 1.10
CA SER A 174 28.87 9.68 0.58
C SER A 174 28.48 10.04 -0.86
N THR A 175 28.08 9.06 -1.65
CA THR A 175 27.60 9.24 -3.03
C THR A 175 26.39 8.38 -3.26
N VAL A 176 25.32 8.97 -3.75
CA VAL A 176 24.03 8.30 -3.96
C VAL A 176 23.58 8.39 -5.41
N SER A 177 22.99 7.32 -5.91
CA SER A 177 22.47 7.23 -7.27
C SER A 177 21.10 6.57 -7.29
N LEU A 178 20.30 6.88 -8.32
CA LEU A 178 19.09 6.10 -8.55
C LEU A 178 19.44 4.64 -8.85
N PRO A 179 18.73 3.67 -8.25
CA PRO A 179 18.93 2.27 -8.57
C PRO A 179 18.72 2.04 -10.07
N PRO A 180 19.41 1.09 -10.71
CA PRO A 180 19.19 0.75 -12.12
C PRO A 180 17.73 0.42 -12.37
N ALA A 181 17.25 0.63 -13.60
CA ALA A 181 15.88 0.29 -14.00
C ALA A 181 15.66 -1.23 -13.91
N GLY A 182 15.22 -1.68 -12.76
CA GLY A 182 14.98 -3.06 -12.38
C GLY A 182 14.47 -3.05 -10.95
N ARG A 183 13.80 -4.11 -10.51
CA ARG A 183 13.26 -4.17 -9.15
C ARG A 183 14.32 -3.83 -8.12
N ALA A 184 14.07 -2.82 -7.32
CA ALA A 184 14.75 -2.67 -6.04
C ALA A 184 14.40 -3.92 -5.18
N LYS A 185 15.32 -4.88 -5.15
CA LYS A 185 15.29 -5.96 -4.16
C LYS A 185 15.83 -5.38 -2.87
N GLY A 186 15.01 -4.76 -2.09
CA GLY A 186 15.48 -4.22 -0.83
C GLY A 186 14.39 -3.43 -0.11
N GLY A 187 13.94 -3.92 0.96
CA GLY A 187 12.83 -3.51 1.79
C GLY A 187 11.78 -4.58 1.74
N ALA A 188 11.39 -5.13 2.89
CA ALA A 188 10.34 -6.14 3.04
C ALA A 188 8.97 -5.61 2.62
N SER A 189 8.84 -5.30 1.33
CA SER A 189 7.57 -5.31 0.65
C SER A 189 7.30 -6.75 0.32
N ALA A 190 6.20 -7.29 0.83
CA ALA A 190 5.65 -8.51 0.29
C ALA A 190 5.73 -8.44 -1.24
N PRO A 191 6.07 -9.57 -1.93
CA PRO A 191 6.15 -9.60 -3.38
C PRO A 191 4.91 -8.92 -3.95
N GLY A 192 5.08 -7.95 -4.83
CA GLY A 192 3.97 -7.28 -5.49
C GLY A 192 3.12 -8.31 -6.21
N GLU A 193 1.83 -8.10 -6.34
CA GLU A 193 0.92 -9.01 -7.06
C GLU A 193 1.42 -9.39 -8.46
N ASP A 194 2.26 -8.57 -9.07
CA ASP A 194 2.90 -8.84 -10.36
C ASP A 194 3.92 -9.99 -10.33
N ASP A 195 4.29 -10.50 -9.14
CA ASP A 195 5.25 -11.59 -8.98
C ASP A 195 4.61 -12.97 -8.93
N TYR A 196 3.31 -13.04 -8.70
CA TYR A 196 2.58 -14.29 -8.56
C TYR A 196 1.32 -14.28 -9.43
N GLN A 197 1.29 -15.13 -10.42
CA GLN A 197 0.07 -15.49 -11.13
C GLN A 197 -0.51 -16.70 -10.42
N PHE A 198 -1.68 -16.53 -9.79
CA PHE A 198 -2.45 -17.66 -9.30
C PHE A 198 -3.06 -18.37 -10.50
N VAL A 199 -2.43 -19.44 -10.91
CA VAL A 199 -3.00 -20.34 -11.92
C VAL A 199 -3.90 -21.31 -11.18
N TYR A 200 -5.20 -21.12 -11.30
CA TYR A 200 -6.15 -22.17 -10.94
C TYR A 200 -6.02 -23.25 -12.00
N ALA A 201 -5.54 -24.41 -11.61
CA ALA A 201 -5.55 -25.56 -12.47
C ALA A 201 -7.00 -25.92 -12.80
N GLU A 202 -7.38 -25.87 -14.05
CA GLU A 202 -8.58 -26.53 -14.53
C GLU A 202 -8.47 -28.01 -14.18
N SER A 203 -9.51 -28.52 -13.50
CA SER A 203 -9.68 -29.90 -13.06
C SER A 203 -8.84 -30.42 -11.89
N GLY A 204 -9.42 -30.48 -10.72
CA GLY A 204 -9.25 -31.59 -9.77
C GLY A 204 -8.15 -31.48 -8.71
N SER A 205 -7.30 -30.49 -8.66
CA SER A 205 -6.28 -30.35 -7.64
C SER A 205 -6.67 -29.38 -6.52
N ARG A 206 -6.68 -29.88 -5.28
CA ARG A 206 -7.10 -29.16 -4.07
C ARG A 206 -6.05 -28.17 -3.50
N ARG A 207 -4.96 -27.89 -4.22
CA ARG A 207 -3.94 -26.92 -3.77
C ARG A 207 -3.58 -25.96 -4.91
N PRO A 208 -3.66 -24.64 -4.69
CA PRO A 208 -3.14 -23.68 -5.65
C PRO A 208 -1.63 -23.83 -5.73
N THR A 209 -1.11 -24.14 -6.91
CA THR A 209 0.34 -24.18 -7.14
C THR A 209 0.80 -22.75 -7.44
N VAL A 210 1.61 -22.19 -6.58
CA VAL A 210 2.26 -20.90 -6.83
C VAL A 210 3.36 -21.13 -7.85
N ARG A 211 3.14 -20.71 -9.10
CA ARG A 211 4.17 -20.75 -10.13
C ARG A 211 4.94 -19.43 -10.09
N LYS A 212 6.22 -19.50 -9.76
CA LYS A 212 7.11 -18.33 -9.88
C LYS A 212 7.21 -17.99 -11.37
N LEU A 213 6.76 -16.79 -11.75
CA LEU A 213 6.94 -16.32 -13.12
C LEU A 213 8.43 -16.28 -13.45
N PRO A 214 8.82 -16.67 -14.68
CA PRO A 214 10.19 -16.48 -15.13
C PRO A 214 10.52 -14.98 -15.03
N PRO A 215 11.77 -14.62 -14.71
CA PRO A 215 12.16 -13.22 -14.62
C PRO A 215 11.78 -12.53 -15.93
N LYS A 216 10.86 -11.55 -15.85
CA LYS A 216 10.52 -10.70 -16.99
C LYS A 216 11.84 -10.13 -17.51
N GLN A 217 12.12 -10.32 -18.79
CA GLN A 217 13.26 -9.66 -19.42
C GLN A 217 13.12 -8.17 -19.16
N LEU A 218 14.17 -7.57 -18.59
CA LEU A 218 14.21 -6.14 -18.30
C LEU A 218 13.82 -5.36 -19.56
N PRO A 219 12.93 -4.38 -19.47
CA PRO A 219 12.55 -3.59 -20.63
C PRO A 219 13.79 -2.89 -21.19
N LYS A 220 14.04 -3.06 -22.50
CA LYS A 220 15.20 -2.46 -23.19
C LYS A 220 15.23 -0.93 -23.13
N LYS A 221 14.09 -0.29 -22.78
CA LYS A 221 13.97 1.17 -22.60
C LYS A 221 13.26 1.46 -21.28
N PRO A 222 13.70 2.49 -20.53
CA PRO A 222 13.04 2.88 -19.28
C PRO A 222 11.60 3.33 -19.56
N THR A 223 10.68 2.98 -18.66
CA THR A 223 9.28 3.43 -18.72
C THR A 223 9.20 4.96 -18.59
N ARG A 224 8.06 5.56 -19.02
CA ARG A 224 7.82 7.00 -18.85
C ARG A 224 8.00 7.43 -17.38
N LYS A 225 7.42 6.68 -16.44
CA LYS A 225 7.54 6.95 -14.99
C LYS A 225 9.00 6.90 -14.52
N ARG A 226 9.78 5.96 -15.02
CA ARG A 226 11.19 5.86 -14.67
C ARG A 226 11.99 7.06 -15.20
N ARG A 227 11.76 7.48 -16.44
CA ARG A 227 12.41 8.68 -17.01
C ARG A 227 12.08 9.94 -16.21
N GLN A 228 10.84 10.08 -15.74
CA GLN A 228 10.45 11.20 -14.88
C GLN A 228 11.21 11.18 -13.54
N GLN A 229 11.43 10.02 -12.93
CA GLN A 229 12.24 9.92 -11.70
C GLN A 229 13.72 10.25 -11.96
N GLU A 230 14.28 9.78 -13.08
CA GLU A 230 15.66 10.08 -13.48
C GLU A 230 15.86 11.58 -13.75
N GLU A 231 14.92 12.19 -14.44
CA GLU A 231 14.91 13.64 -14.70
C GLU A 231 14.78 14.44 -13.39
N ALA A 232 13.83 14.08 -12.53
CA ALA A 232 13.65 14.72 -11.23
C ALA A 232 14.91 14.62 -10.37
N PHE A 233 15.57 13.46 -10.34
CA PHE A 233 16.81 13.28 -9.60
C PHE A 233 17.99 14.08 -10.21
N ALA A 234 18.11 14.09 -11.53
CA ALA A 234 19.16 14.82 -12.23
C ALA A 234 19.03 16.34 -12.09
N THR A 235 17.78 16.84 -12.09
CA THR A 235 17.48 18.27 -11.98
C THR A 235 17.33 18.78 -10.55
N LEU A 236 17.43 17.88 -9.55
CA LEU A 236 17.28 18.24 -8.15
C LEU A 236 18.26 19.35 -7.76
N PRO A 237 17.82 20.48 -7.20
CA PRO A 237 18.69 21.56 -6.79
C PRO A 237 19.75 21.10 -5.76
N GLY A 238 20.95 21.69 -5.82
CA GLY A 238 21.93 21.48 -4.75
C GLY A 238 21.38 21.93 -3.40
N LYS A 239 21.74 21.21 -2.33
CA LYS A 239 21.22 21.35 -0.96
C LYS A 239 19.77 20.90 -0.75
N SER A 240 19.11 20.28 -1.77
CA SER A 240 17.82 19.63 -1.53
C SER A 240 17.95 18.53 -0.48
N VAL A 241 16.96 18.46 0.40
CA VAL A 241 16.90 17.46 1.47
C VAL A 241 16.45 16.13 0.90
N VAL A 242 17.20 15.08 1.23
CA VAL A 242 16.90 13.71 0.81
C VAL A 242 16.90 12.79 2.02
N ALA A 243 15.91 11.92 2.12
CA ALA A 243 15.81 10.87 3.11
C ALA A 243 16.09 9.51 2.45
N ILE A 244 17.02 8.76 3.01
CA ILE A 244 17.45 7.45 2.52
C ILE A 244 17.11 6.39 3.56
N PRO A 245 16.28 5.39 3.24
CA PRO A 245 15.93 4.35 4.20
C PRO A 245 17.13 3.49 4.58
N LEU A 246 17.26 3.24 5.88
CA LEU A 246 18.22 2.36 6.54
C LEU A 246 17.47 1.23 7.23
N ASN A 247 18.15 0.14 7.59
CA ASN A 247 17.61 -0.94 8.43
C ASN A 247 16.23 -1.45 7.94
N GLY A 248 16.11 -1.74 6.65
CA GLY A 248 14.83 -2.18 6.08
C GLY A 248 13.72 -1.12 6.07
N GLY A 249 14.05 0.16 6.29
CA GLY A 249 13.11 1.28 6.33
C GLY A 249 12.53 1.58 7.71
N SER A 250 13.12 1.05 8.79
CA SER A 250 12.78 1.41 10.17
C SER A 250 13.40 2.75 10.59
N SER A 251 14.52 3.13 9.99
CA SER A 251 15.19 4.41 10.17
C SER A 251 15.57 5.04 8.83
N PHE A 252 15.93 6.32 8.84
CA PHE A 252 16.28 7.08 7.65
C PHE A 252 17.48 8.00 7.93
N ALA A 253 18.45 7.99 7.02
CA ALA A 253 19.45 9.04 6.95
C ALA A 253 18.85 10.25 6.23
N ILE A 254 18.74 11.38 6.90
CA ILE A 254 18.32 12.66 6.33
C ILE A 254 19.58 13.49 6.09
N GLY A 255 19.67 14.09 4.91
CA GLY A 255 20.82 14.87 4.53
C GLY A 255 20.57 15.67 3.26
N LYS A 256 21.63 16.22 2.70
CA LYS A 256 21.58 17.10 1.53
C LYS A 256 22.38 16.56 0.37
N VAL A 257 21.82 16.65 -0.82
CA VAL A 257 22.60 16.42 -2.04
C VAL A 257 23.47 17.64 -2.34
N LEU A 258 24.74 17.40 -2.67
CA LEU A 258 25.73 18.43 -2.90
C LEU A 258 26.08 18.57 -4.39
N GLY A 259 26.41 19.78 -4.79
CA GLY A 259 26.94 20.06 -6.11
C GLY A 259 26.01 19.75 -7.28
N ARG A 260 26.59 19.53 -8.45
CA ARG A 260 25.89 19.12 -9.68
C ARG A 260 25.88 17.61 -9.80
N PRO A 261 24.94 17.04 -10.57
CA PRO A 261 24.96 15.61 -10.89
C PRO A 261 26.29 15.21 -11.51
N ILE A 262 26.81 14.07 -11.09
CA ILE A 262 27.97 13.40 -11.68
C ILE A 262 27.52 12.11 -12.33
N THR A 263 28.33 11.54 -13.21
CA THR A 263 28.06 10.24 -13.80
C THR A 263 29.03 9.21 -13.23
N VAL A 264 28.49 8.17 -12.61
CA VAL A 264 29.25 7.03 -12.09
C VAL A 264 28.69 5.78 -12.75
N ASP A 265 29.52 5.00 -13.43
CA ASP A 265 29.13 3.78 -14.14
C ASP A 265 27.94 3.98 -15.11
N GLY A 266 27.88 5.13 -15.77
CA GLY A 266 26.80 5.48 -16.70
C GLY A 266 25.47 5.87 -16.07
N GLN A 267 25.43 6.06 -14.76
CA GLN A 267 24.25 6.51 -14.01
C GLN A 267 24.46 7.87 -13.38
N PHE A 268 23.39 8.66 -13.26
CA PHE A 268 23.44 9.91 -12.50
C PHE A 268 23.63 9.63 -11.02
N ALA A 269 24.63 10.24 -10.43
CA ALA A 269 24.92 10.19 -9.00
C ALA A 269 25.06 11.62 -8.42
N ARG A 270 24.92 11.73 -7.11
CA ARG A 270 25.06 12.98 -6.35
C ARG A 270 25.91 12.71 -5.11
N ASN A 271 26.77 13.63 -4.77
CA ASN A 271 27.39 13.64 -3.46
C ASN A 271 26.31 13.93 -2.40
N PHE A 272 26.39 13.26 -1.27
CA PHE A 272 25.40 13.32 -0.20
C PHE A 272 26.09 13.52 1.14
N GLU A 273 25.58 14.43 1.93
CA GLU A 273 26.03 14.70 3.29
C GLU A 273 24.88 14.44 4.26
N ILE A 274 25.11 13.59 5.24
CA ILE A 274 24.12 13.25 6.25
C ILE A 274 24.08 14.36 7.29
N ASP A 275 22.89 14.88 7.55
CA ASP A 275 22.65 15.84 8.64
C ASP A 275 22.23 15.08 9.93
N GLU A 276 21.35 14.07 9.82
CA GLU A 276 20.84 13.31 10.97
C GLU A 276 20.35 11.91 10.56
N ILE A 277 20.18 11.03 11.54
CA ILE A 277 19.49 9.72 11.39
C ILE A 277 18.27 9.75 12.30
N VAL A 278 17.10 9.41 11.72
CA VAL A 278 15.82 9.46 12.43
C VAL A 278 15.06 8.15 12.29
N ASP A 279 14.24 7.84 13.27
CA ASP A 279 13.29 6.74 13.18
C ASP A 279 12.15 7.06 12.21
N ARG A 280 11.60 6.03 11.58
CA ARG A 280 10.42 6.16 10.70
C ARG A 280 9.25 6.86 11.38
N ALA A 281 9.05 6.63 12.68
CA ALA A 281 7.98 7.23 13.46
C ALA A 281 8.15 8.75 13.67
N ALA A 282 9.34 9.30 13.40
CA ALA A 282 9.60 10.74 13.51
C ALA A 282 9.09 11.55 12.30
N PHE A 283 8.63 10.90 11.24
CA PHE A 283 7.97 11.59 10.12
C PHE A 283 6.51 11.90 10.45
N ASP A 284 6.05 13.10 10.09
CA ASP A 284 4.65 13.51 10.30
C ASP A 284 3.67 12.60 9.52
N TYR A 285 4.08 12.12 8.35
CA TYR A 285 3.27 11.29 7.46
C TYR A 285 3.99 9.99 7.06
N PRO A 286 4.23 9.06 8.00
CA PRO A 286 5.00 7.83 7.73
C PRO A 286 4.35 6.93 6.68
N ALA A 287 3.03 7.02 6.48
CA ALA A 287 2.32 6.29 5.44
C ALA A 287 2.80 6.64 4.02
N LEU A 288 3.24 7.89 3.77
CA LEU A 288 3.80 8.30 2.49
C LEU A 288 5.11 7.58 2.16
N LEU A 289 5.85 7.16 3.18
CA LEU A 289 7.06 6.34 3.00
C LEU A 289 6.76 4.93 2.44
N GLN A 290 5.51 4.56 2.29
CA GLN A 290 5.08 3.31 1.62
C GLN A 290 4.97 3.44 0.10
N ASP A 291 5.22 4.62 -0.48
CA ASP A 291 5.25 4.81 -1.94
C ASP A 291 6.24 3.81 -2.58
N PRO A 292 5.83 3.03 -3.57
CA PRO A 292 6.69 2.01 -4.19
C PRO A 292 7.77 2.58 -5.12
N ARG A 293 7.74 3.88 -5.43
CA ARG A 293 8.73 4.52 -6.31
C ARG A 293 10.12 4.52 -5.67
N ALA A 294 11.14 4.50 -6.50
CA ALA A 294 12.53 4.58 -6.04
C ALA A 294 12.92 6.02 -5.64
N PHE A 295 12.28 7.02 -6.22
CA PHE A 295 12.51 8.43 -5.95
C PHE A 295 11.19 9.20 -6.01
N PHE A 296 10.83 9.87 -4.93
CA PHE A 296 9.55 10.57 -4.81
C PHE A 296 9.59 11.65 -3.71
N PRO A 297 8.80 12.74 -3.86
CA PRO A 297 8.73 13.79 -2.85
C PRO A 297 7.75 13.40 -1.74
N ILE A 298 8.03 13.91 -0.54
CA ILE A 298 7.11 13.96 0.61
C ILE A 298 7.17 15.35 1.24
N PRO A 299 6.20 15.77 2.06
CA PRO A 299 6.31 16.97 2.88
C PRO A 299 7.59 16.94 3.71
N ALA A 300 8.25 18.08 3.87
CA ALA A 300 9.32 18.20 4.84
C ALA A 300 8.77 18.01 6.27
N ARG A 301 9.63 17.49 7.13
CA ARG A 301 9.36 17.36 8.58
C ARG A 301 9.23 18.76 9.18
#